data_a89236f0cd129410ac6bd4a0d5a8cab0
#
_entry.id   a89236f0cd129410ac6bd4a0d5a8cab0
#
_cell.length_a   1.000
_cell.length_b   1.000
_cell.length_c   1.000
_cell.angle_alpha   90.00
_cell.angle_beta   90.00
_cell.angle_gamma   90.00
#
_symmetry.space_group_name_H-M   'P 1'
#
loop_
_entity.id
_entity.type
_entity.pdbx_description
1 polymer ?
#
loop_
_entity_poly.entity_id
_entity_poly.type
_entity_poly.pdbx_seq_one_letter_code
_entity_poly.pdbx_strand_id
1 'polypeptide(L)'
;MKKKILFLIESFAGGGVEKVFIDLINNMDISKYDITVMSIWEYGIRKKDLRKDVKYKSIFPNIRGISRVFHNFVEKSDGSLLYKLGIREKYDIEIAFIEGRATKIIGASTNPNSKKIAWVHIDLSQGHWTSRVFRESLQREKECYKKFNDIVFVSNSAKEGFKNLFGDDFDNLQVKYNPIIAEEVVKKAEEEVNDIEKPKDKMLLVTSGRLVSQKGYESLLEACNKLNKDNIKYELWILGEGWARPKLEELINKYSLSNVKLLGFKENPYKYIKQGDLFVCSSKNEGFSLVIAEAMILGLPVISTNCSGPNELLNFGQFGYMVENNEEALYEGLKEIINNDEKLKYYKKKSSERVDFFNYKNRISDIERLFNDDYQTENQCCNTCL
;
A
#
# COMPACT_ATOMS: atom_id res chain seq x y z
N MET A 1 -4.80 23.17 -24.16
CA MET A 1 -5.23 21.74 -24.38
C MET A 1 -5.01 20.98 -23.08
N LYS A 2 -5.84 19.97 -22.77
CA LYS A 2 -5.57 19.09 -21.60
C LYS A 2 -4.34 18.24 -21.88
N LYS A 3 -3.46 18.04 -20.86
CA LYS A 3 -2.38 17.08 -20.97
C LYS A 3 -2.94 15.66 -21.00
N LYS A 4 -2.50 14.84 -21.96
CA LYS A 4 -2.90 13.44 -22.09
C LYS A 4 -2.02 12.58 -21.21
N ILE A 5 -2.61 11.92 -20.21
CA ILE A 5 -1.89 11.09 -19.24
C ILE A 5 -2.33 9.64 -19.36
N LEU A 6 -1.35 8.73 -19.50
CA LEU A 6 -1.55 7.30 -19.39
C LEU A 6 -1.09 6.83 -18.01
N PHE A 7 -1.97 6.18 -17.29
CA PHE A 7 -1.62 5.40 -16.10
C PHE A 7 -1.70 3.90 -16.41
N LEU A 8 -0.61 3.20 -16.25
CA LEU A 8 -0.54 1.74 -16.40
C LEU A 8 -0.43 1.08 -15.02
N ILE A 9 -1.38 0.18 -14.73
CA ILE A 9 -1.44 -0.65 -13.53
C ILE A 9 -1.48 -2.14 -13.91
N GLU A 10 -1.16 -3.05 -12.99
CA GLU A 10 -1.18 -4.47 -13.31
C GLU A 10 -2.61 -5.01 -13.51
N SER A 11 -3.51 -4.74 -12.56
CA SER A 11 -4.92 -5.18 -12.56
C SER A 11 -5.71 -4.41 -11.50
N PHE A 12 -6.98 -4.78 -11.30
CA PHE A 12 -7.85 -4.24 -10.24
C PHE A 12 -8.22 -5.32 -9.21
N ALA A 13 -7.26 -6.18 -8.85
CA ALA A 13 -7.48 -7.34 -7.97
C ALA A 13 -8.00 -7.00 -6.57
N GLY A 14 -7.73 -5.81 -6.04
CA GLY A 14 -8.30 -5.33 -4.78
C GLY A 14 -7.29 -5.18 -3.63
N GLY A 15 -6.04 -4.92 -3.94
CA GLY A 15 -5.01 -4.57 -2.95
C GLY A 15 -5.00 -3.10 -2.53
N GLY A 16 -4.05 -2.72 -1.68
CA GLY A 16 -3.86 -1.34 -1.23
C GLY A 16 -3.44 -0.40 -2.36
N VAL A 17 -2.59 -0.87 -3.28
CA VAL A 17 -2.13 -0.08 -4.43
C VAL A 17 -3.30 0.31 -5.33
N GLU A 18 -4.20 -0.64 -5.61
CA GLU A 18 -5.38 -0.39 -6.44
C GLU A 18 -6.35 0.59 -5.77
N LYS A 19 -6.47 0.54 -4.42
CA LYS A 19 -7.26 1.54 -3.69
C LYS A 19 -6.67 2.94 -3.85
N VAL A 20 -5.38 3.11 -3.57
CA VAL A 20 -4.68 4.39 -3.74
C VAL A 20 -4.79 4.91 -5.17
N PHE A 21 -4.65 4.02 -6.14
CA PHE A 21 -4.80 4.34 -7.55
C PHE A 21 -6.17 4.94 -7.87
N ILE A 22 -7.23 4.28 -7.42
CA ILE A 22 -8.62 4.72 -7.62
C ILE A 22 -8.87 6.04 -6.89
N ASP A 23 -8.42 6.16 -5.64
CA ASP A 23 -8.56 7.37 -4.85
C ASP A 23 -7.85 8.56 -5.53
N LEU A 24 -6.65 8.34 -6.10
CA LEU A 24 -5.93 9.34 -6.88
C LEU A 24 -6.71 9.75 -8.14
N ILE A 25 -7.02 8.78 -9.01
CA ILE A 25 -7.69 9.04 -10.31
C ILE A 25 -9.05 9.71 -10.13
N ASN A 26 -9.83 9.27 -9.13
CA ASN A 26 -11.16 9.80 -8.88
C ASN A 26 -11.15 11.25 -8.37
N ASN A 27 -10.03 11.71 -7.80
CA ASN A 27 -9.90 13.05 -7.23
C ASN A 27 -8.94 13.97 -8.00
N MET A 28 -8.33 13.51 -9.09
CA MET A 28 -7.57 14.36 -10.01
C MET A 28 -8.47 15.34 -10.76
N ASP A 29 -7.92 16.52 -11.09
CA ASP A 29 -8.62 17.57 -11.83
C ASP A 29 -8.72 17.26 -13.34
N ILE A 30 -9.82 16.64 -13.74
CA ILE A 30 -10.09 16.33 -15.16
C ILE A 30 -10.28 17.55 -16.05
N SER A 31 -10.38 18.77 -15.50
CA SER A 31 -10.39 19.97 -16.33
C SER A 31 -9.01 20.22 -16.95
N LYS A 32 -7.94 19.77 -16.28
CA LYS A 32 -6.53 19.89 -16.69
C LYS A 32 -6.03 18.71 -17.50
N TYR A 33 -6.56 17.50 -17.25
CA TYR A 33 -6.00 16.24 -17.75
C TYR A 33 -7.02 15.42 -18.55
N ASP A 34 -6.57 14.82 -19.66
CA ASP A 34 -7.25 13.75 -20.41
C ASP A 34 -6.64 12.41 -19.98
N ILE A 35 -7.28 11.77 -19.00
CA ILE A 35 -6.74 10.58 -18.32
C ILE A 35 -7.18 9.31 -19.04
N THR A 36 -6.19 8.49 -19.38
CA THR A 36 -6.38 7.08 -19.79
C THR A 36 -5.84 6.16 -18.72
N VAL A 37 -6.68 5.33 -18.17
CA VAL A 37 -6.32 4.23 -17.28
C VAL A 37 -6.17 2.97 -18.09
N MET A 38 -5.05 2.27 -17.96
CA MET A 38 -4.80 1.00 -18.61
C MET A 38 -4.36 -0.05 -17.60
N SER A 39 -4.95 -1.24 -17.66
CA SER A 39 -4.45 -2.39 -16.93
C SER A 39 -3.71 -3.35 -17.87
N ILE A 40 -2.70 -4.05 -17.33
CA ILE A 40 -2.05 -5.14 -18.08
C ILE A 40 -3.06 -6.27 -18.26
N TRP A 41 -3.76 -6.65 -17.17
CA TRP A 41 -4.77 -7.70 -17.16
C TRP A 41 -6.14 -7.12 -16.84
N GLU A 42 -7.15 -7.46 -17.66
CA GLU A 42 -8.53 -7.06 -17.40
C GLU A 42 -9.19 -8.01 -16.39
N TYR A 43 -8.83 -7.89 -15.11
CA TYR A 43 -9.55 -8.56 -14.04
C TYR A 43 -9.53 -7.74 -12.74
N GLY A 44 -10.42 -8.09 -11.83
CA GLY A 44 -10.50 -7.52 -10.49
C GLY A 44 -11.81 -6.83 -10.19
N ILE A 45 -12.13 -6.76 -8.90
CA ILE A 45 -13.43 -6.28 -8.39
C ILE A 45 -13.50 -4.75 -8.31
N ARG A 46 -12.35 -4.07 -8.20
CA ARG A 46 -12.29 -2.63 -7.97
C ARG A 46 -12.40 -1.76 -9.21
N LYS A 47 -12.40 -2.34 -10.42
CA LYS A 47 -12.64 -1.59 -11.67
C LYS A 47 -13.95 -0.78 -11.63
N LYS A 48 -14.97 -1.31 -10.96
CA LYS A 48 -16.27 -0.64 -10.79
C LYS A 48 -16.21 0.69 -10.02
N ASP A 49 -15.17 0.86 -9.19
CA ASP A 49 -14.98 2.01 -8.32
C ASP A 49 -14.30 3.19 -9.05
N LEU A 50 -13.80 2.94 -10.28
CA LEU A 50 -13.18 3.97 -11.11
C LEU A 50 -14.26 4.92 -11.67
N ARG A 51 -14.01 6.24 -11.62
CA ARG A 51 -14.90 7.26 -12.19
C ARG A 51 -15.19 6.98 -13.68
N LYS A 52 -16.41 7.28 -14.10
CA LYS A 52 -16.91 6.91 -15.45
C LYS A 52 -16.38 7.80 -16.60
N ASP A 53 -15.83 8.94 -16.28
CA ASP A 53 -15.37 9.95 -17.25
C ASP A 53 -13.90 9.84 -17.62
N VAL A 54 -13.17 8.82 -17.13
CA VAL A 54 -11.84 8.44 -17.60
C VAL A 54 -11.93 7.32 -18.63
N LYS A 55 -11.01 7.34 -19.60
CA LYS A 55 -10.88 6.27 -20.60
C LYS A 55 -10.24 5.06 -19.93
N TYR A 56 -10.90 3.89 -20.04
CA TYR A 56 -10.32 2.64 -19.57
C TYR A 56 -9.98 1.71 -20.74
N LYS A 57 -8.80 1.07 -20.66
CA LYS A 57 -8.30 0.06 -21.62
C LYS A 57 -7.60 -1.07 -20.87
N SER A 58 -7.40 -2.19 -21.54
CA SER A 58 -6.53 -3.28 -21.06
C SER A 58 -5.63 -3.77 -22.18
N ILE A 59 -4.40 -4.19 -21.84
CA ILE A 59 -3.50 -4.82 -22.81
C ILE A 59 -4.03 -6.21 -23.16
N PHE A 60 -4.38 -6.97 -22.12
CA PHE A 60 -4.93 -8.32 -22.27
C PHE A 60 -6.34 -8.38 -21.70
N PRO A 61 -7.33 -8.78 -22.51
CA PRO A 61 -8.71 -8.91 -22.06
C PRO A 61 -8.83 -10.04 -21.01
N ASN A 62 -9.96 -10.03 -20.28
CA ASN A 62 -10.28 -11.09 -19.32
C ASN A 62 -10.57 -12.41 -20.06
N ILE A 63 -9.56 -13.22 -20.22
CA ILE A 63 -9.70 -14.58 -20.74
C ILE A 63 -9.81 -15.51 -19.55
N ARG A 64 -11.02 -16.01 -19.26
CA ARG A 64 -11.22 -17.08 -18.28
C ARG A 64 -10.31 -18.26 -18.64
N GLY A 65 -9.40 -18.65 -17.73
CA GLY A 65 -8.50 -19.77 -17.93
C GLY A 65 -7.19 -19.46 -18.64
N ILE A 66 -6.70 -18.20 -18.61
CA ILE A 66 -5.33 -17.90 -19.04
C ILE A 66 -4.36 -18.86 -18.36
N SER A 67 -3.72 -19.69 -19.18
CA SER A 67 -2.79 -20.70 -18.67
C SER A 67 -1.58 -20.04 -18.00
N ARG A 68 -1.01 -20.70 -16.99
CA ARG A 68 0.25 -20.31 -16.35
C ARG A 68 1.37 -20.08 -17.40
N VAL A 69 1.29 -20.79 -18.51
CA VAL A 69 2.22 -20.65 -19.65
C VAL A 69 2.11 -19.27 -20.28
N PHE A 70 0.89 -18.72 -20.45
CA PHE A 70 0.71 -17.38 -21.01
C PHE A 70 1.18 -16.28 -20.06
N HIS A 71 0.94 -16.41 -18.75
CA HIS A 71 1.52 -15.49 -17.76
C HIS A 71 3.05 -15.50 -17.81
N ASN A 72 3.66 -16.68 -17.87
CA ASN A 72 5.12 -16.83 -18.00
C ASN A 72 5.63 -16.24 -19.32
N PHE A 73 4.88 -16.39 -20.42
CA PHE A 73 5.22 -15.77 -21.70
C PHE A 73 5.25 -14.25 -21.59
N VAL A 74 4.21 -13.64 -21.04
CA VAL A 74 4.14 -12.18 -20.84
C VAL A 74 5.27 -11.69 -19.91
N GLU A 75 5.57 -12.42 -18.85
CA GLU A 75 6.66 -12.10 -17.93
C GLU A 75 8.03 -12.10 -18.60
N LYS A 76 8.27 -13.06 -19.50
CA LYS A 76 9.52 -13.19 -20.25
C LYS A 76 9.58 -12.33 -21.51
N SER A 77 8.46 -11.76 -21.96
CA SER A 77 8.38 -10.93 -23.16
C SER A 77 9.19 -9.64 -23.00
N ASP A 78 9.66 -9.11 -24.11
CA ASP A 78 10.28 -7.79 -24.14
C ASP A 78 9.24 -6.71 -23.86
N GLY A 79 9.59 -5.72 -23.02
CA GLY A 79 8.75 -4.57 -22.73
C GLY A 79 8.33 -3.81 -23.98
N SER A 80 9.19 -3.72 -25.01
CA SER A 80 8.90 -3.03 -26.26
C SER A 80 7.78 -3.71 -27.07
N LEU A 81 7.74 -5.03 -27.06
CA LEU A 81 6.66 -5.80 -27.69
C LEU A 81 5.33 -5.52 -26.96
N LEU A 82 5.34 -5.61 -25.63
CA LEU A 82 4.14 -5.37 -24.82
C LEU A 82 3.64 -3.93 -24.95
N TYR A 83 4.56 -2.96 -24.99
CA TYR A 83 4.23 -1.56 -25.23
C TYR A 83 3.52 -1.36 -26.59
N LYS A 84 4.13 -1.84 -27.67
CA LYS A 84 3.57 -1.74 -29.04
C LYS A 84 2.22 -2.43 -29.19
N LEU A 85 2.00 -3.54 -28.53
CA LEU A 85 0.72 -4.26 -28.56
C LEU A 85 -0.38 -3.50 -27.82
N GLY A 86 -0.08 -2.92 -26.65
CA GLY A 86 -1.06 -2.30 -25.78
C GLY A 86 -1.24 -0.80 -25.99
N ILE A 87 -0.15 -0.06 -26.22
CA ILE A 87 -0.16 1.41 -26.20
C ILE A 87 0.04 1.94 -27.62
N ARG A 88 -1.07 2.35 -28.26
CA ARG A 88 -1.08 2.81 -29.66
C ARG A 88 -1.24 4.33 -29.78
N GLU A 89 -1.74 4.97 -28.73
CA GLU A 89 -1.89 6.43 -28.67
C GLU A 89 -0.64 7.07 -28.10
N LYS A 90 -0.42 8.35 -28.46
CA LYS A 90 0.64 9.16 -27.87
C LYS A 90 0.10 9.92 -26.67
N TYR A 91 0.84 9.88 -25.57
CA TYR A 91 0.56 10.57 -24.33
C TYR A 91 1.66 11.57 -24.03
N ASP A 92 1.31 12.68 -23.39
CA ASP A 92 2.30 13.66 -22.89
C ASP A 92 3.04 13.11 -21.68
N ILE A 93 2.33 12.28 -20.86
CA ILE A 93 2.87 11.66 -19.67
C ILE A 93 2.47 10.18 -19.65
N GLU A 94 3.42 9.31 -19.41
CA GLU A 94 3.24 7.87 -19.28
C GLU A 94 3.70 7.41 -17.90
N ILE A 95 2.79 6.85 -17.10
CA ILE A 95 3.02 6.49 -15.70
C ILE A 95 2.93 4.98 -15.52
N ALA A 96 4.00 4.36 -15.06
CA ALA A 96 3.98 3.01 -14.51
C ALA A 96 3.59 3.10 -13.02
N PHE A 97 2.31 2.92 -12.69
CA PHE A 97 1.81 3.13 -11.32
C PHE A 97 2.10 1.96 -10.37
N ILE A 98 2.90 1.01 -10.79
CA ILE A 98 3.39 -0.10 -9.95
C ILE A 98 4.72 -0.58 -10.50
N GLU A 99 5.60 -1.01 -9.60
CA GLU A 99 6.88 -1.62 -9.95
C GLU A 99 6.71 -2.94 -10.72
N GLY A 100 7.76 -3.36 -11.41
CA GLY A 100 7.81 -4.63 -12.13
C GLY A 100 7.30 -4.55 -13.57
N ARG A 101 6.19 -5.21 -13.92
CA ARG A 101 5.73 -5.30 -15.32
C ARG A 101 5.31 -3.97 -15.91
N ALA A 102 4.59 -3.14 -15.16
CA ALA A 102 4.21 -1.81 -15.63
C ALA A 102 5.45 -0.94 -15.88
N THR A 103 6.44 -0.96 -14.98
CA THR A 103 7.73 -0.29 -15.15
C THR A 103 8.45 -0.78 -16.40
N LYS A 104 8.52 -2.09 -16.62
CA LYS A 104 9.16 -2.69 -17.80
C LYS A 104 8.49 -2.23 -19.11
N ILE A 105 7.16 -2.14 -19.14
CA ILE A 105 6.40 -1.74 -20.33
C ILE A 105 6.60 -0.25 -20.62
N ILE A 106 6.39 0.62 -19.63
CA ILE A 106 6.53 2.08 -19.82
C ILE A 106 8.01 2.46 -20.06
N GLY A 107 8.97 1.81 -19.40
CA GLY A 107 10.40 2.01 -19.66
C GLY A 107 10.84 1.62 -21.09
N ALA A 108 10.00 0.88 -21.81
CA ALA A 108 10.21 0.53 -23.22
C ALA A 108 9.37 1.40 -24.19
N SER A 109 8.80 2.51 -23.71
CA SER A 109 8.05 3.45 -24.53
C SER A 109 8.86 3.93 -25.72
N THR A 110 8.21 3.95 -26.90
CA THR A 110 8.77 4.48 -28.15
C THR A 110 8.35 5.93 -28.42
N ASN A 111 7.66 6.57 -27.49
CA ASN A 111 7.30 7.98 -27.58
C ASN A 111 8.43 8.86 -26.98
N PRO A 112 9.25 9.52 -27.81
CA PRO A 112 10.39 10.32 -27.31
C PRO A 112 9.97 11.58 -26.58
N ASN A 113 8.75 12.07 -26.81
CA ASN A 113 8.23 13.31 -26.26
C ASN A 113 7.43 13.11 -24.97
N SER A 114 7.26 11.87 -24.52
CA SER A 114 6.51 11.55 -23.31
C SER A 114 7.39 11.69 -22.08
N LYS A 115 6.91 12.41 -21.06
CA LYS A 115 7.46 12.34 -19.72
C LYS A 115 7.10 10.98 -19.10
N LYS A 116 8.10 10.22 -18.65
CA LYS A 116 7.91 8.89 -18.06
C LYS A 116 8.08 8.94 -16.54
N ILE A 117 7.12 8.39 -15.83
CA ILE A 117 7.14 8.35 -14.35
C ILE A 117 6.98 6.89 -13.90
N ALA A 118 7.92 6.42 -13.06
CA ALA A 118 7.80 5.12 -12.40
C ALA A 118 7.33 5.32 -10.96
N TRP A 119 6.41 4.48 -10.50
CA TRP A 119 5.93 4.49 -9.11
C TRP A 119 6.32 3.20 -8.41
N VAL A 120 6.89 3.31 -7.22
CA VAL A 120 7.37 2.20 -6.39
C VAL A 120 6.63 2.21 -5.06
N HIS A 121 5.88 1.14 -4.78
CA HIS A 121 4.98 1.02 -3.63
C HIS A 121 5.53 0.19 -2.49
N ILE A 122 6.72 -0.37 -2.63
CA ILE A 122 7.36 -1.25 -1.62
C ILE A 122 8.82 -0.89 -1.44
N ASP A 123 9.40 -1.34 -0.32
CA ASP A 123 10.84 -1.39 -0.13
C ASP A 123 11.39 -2.59 -0.91
N LEU A 124 12.01 -2.34 -2.07
CA LEU A 124 12.54 -3.39 -2.94
C LEU A 124 13.72 -4.15 -2.33
N SER A 125 14.42 -3.58 -1.35
CA SER A 125 15.53 -4.25 -0.66
C SER A 125 15.06 -5.39 0.24
N GLN A 126 13.80 -5.37 0.66
CA GLN A 126 13.19 -6.34 1.58
C GLN A 126 12.43 -7.48 0.86
N GLY A 127 12.84 -7.85 -0.31
CA GLY A 127 12.20 -8.92 -1.07
C GLY A 127 12.00 -8.55 -2.53
N HIS A 128 13.07 -8.54 -3.28
CA HIS A 128 13.21 -8.10 -4.66
C HIS A 128 12.44 -9.01 -5.64
N TRP A 129 11.11 -9.06 -5.52
CA TRP A 129 10.26 -9.92 -6.36
C TRP A 129 10.24 -9.48 -7.83
N THR A 130 10.53 -8.20 -8.09
CA THR A 130 10.57 -7.62 -9.44
C THR A 130 11.71 -8.17 -10.29
N SER A 131 12.78 -8.72 -9.68
CA SER A 131 13.90 -9.36 -10.38
C SER A 131 13.44 -10.36 -11.45
N ARG A 132 12.40 -11.16 -11.14
CA ARG A 132 11.83 -12.13 -12.10
C ARG A 132 11.34 -11.48 -13.39
N VAL A 133 10.77 -10.27 -13.30
CA VAL A 133 10.29 -9.52 -14.47
C VAL A 133 11.45 -9.08 -15.35
N PHE A 134 12.63 -8.86 -14.77
CA PHE A 134 13.86 -8.44 -15.43
C PHE A 134 14.85 -9.59 -15.66
N ARG A 135 14.34 -10.85 -15.67
CA ARG A 135 15.13 -12.07 -15.89
C ARG A 135 16.28 -12.24 -14.90
N GLU A 136 15.98 -12.02 -13.61
CA GLU A 136 16.91 -12.09 -12.48
C GLU A 136 18.16 -11.19 -12.65
N SER A 137 18.04 -10.11 -13.42
CA SER A 137 19.15 -9.19 -13.68
C SER A 137 18.88 -7.82 -13.05
N LEU A 138 19.59 -7.54 -11.96
CA LEU A 138 19.57 -6.24 -11.29
C LEU A 138 19.97 -5.11 -12.25
N GLN A 139 20.98 -5.35 -13.09
CA GLN A 139 21.44 -4.36 -14.06
C GLN A 139 20.36 -4.00 -15.10
N ARG A 140 19.60 -4.98 -15.59
CA ARG A 140 18.50 -4.71 -16.54
C ARG A 140 17.38 -3.90 -15.91
N GLU A 141 17.08 -4.18 -14.66
CA GLU A 141 16.08 -3.43 -13.92
C GLU A 141 16.55 -1.98 -13.65
N LYS A 142 17.80 -1.81 -13.21
CA LYS A 142 18.44 -0.51 -13.05
C LYS A 142 18.42 0.31 -14.34
N GLU A 143 18.83 -0.27 -15.47
CA GLU A 143 18.80 0.36 -16.79
C GLU A 143 17.37 0.71 -17.26
N CYS A 144 16.39 -0.06 -16.83
CA CYS A 144 14.99 0.29 -17.08
C CYS A 144 14.58 1.53 -16.31
N TYR A 145 14.89 1.64 -15.01
CA TYR A 145 14.59 2.81 -14.19
C TYR A 145 15.30 4.08 -14.67
N LYS A 146 16.51 3.98 -15.21
CA LYS A 146 17.24 5.11 -15.80
C LYS A 146 16.54 5.76 -17.00
N LYS A 147 15.53 5.15 -17.58
CA LYS A 147 14.73 5.68 -18.70
C LYS A 147 13.58 6.58 -18.25
N PHE A 148 13.36 6.69 -16.95
CA PHE A 148 12.27 7.49 -16.40
C PHE A 148 12.76 8.90 -16.04
N ASN A 149 11.89 9.89 -16.26
CA ASN A 149 12.14 11.27 -15.90
C ASN A 149 11.99 11.49 -14.40
N ASP A 150 11.05 10.77 -13.76
CA ASP A 150 10.86 10.76 -12.32
C ASP A 150 10.62 9.33 -11.82
N ILE A 151 11.20 9.01 -10.67
CA ILE A 151 10.92 7.77 -9.92
C ILE A 151 10.31 8.18 -8.58
N VAL A 152 9.07 7.80 -8.38
CA VAL A 152 8.24 8.21 -7.24
C VAL A 152 8.11 7.05 -6.25
N PHE A 153 8.33 7.35 -4.99
CA PHE A 153 8.22 6.41 -3.87
C PHE A 153 7.10 6.82 -2.92
N VAL A 154 6.41 5.86 -2.36
CA VAL A 154 5.32 6.12 -1.40
C VAL A 154 5.81 6.43 0.01
N SER A 155 7.12 6.31 0.26
CA SER A 155 7.77 6.62 1.54
C SER A 155 9.27 6.86 1.34
N ASN A 156 9.92 7.54 2.28
CA ASN A 156 11.38 7.66 2.30
C ASN A 156 12.05 6.28 2.46
N SER A 157 11.47 5.40 3.26
CA SER A 157 11.97 4.04 3.43
C SER A 157 12.00 3.26 2.12
N ALA A 158 10.95 3.36 1.28
CA ALA A 158 10.94 2.74 -0.04
C ALA A 158 11.99 3.34 -0.97
N LYS A 159 12.23 4.67 -0.89
CA LYS A 159 13.29 5.36 -1.63
C LYS A 159 14.68 4.89 -1.19
N GLU A 160 14.95 4.80 0.11
CA GLU A 160 16.23 4.32 0.61
C GLU A 160 16.45 2.84 0.27
N GLY A 161 15.42 1.99 0.37
CA GLY A 161 15.50 0.60 -0.09
C GLY A 161 15.84 0.48 -1.58
N PHE A 162 15.30 1.37 -2.42
CA PHE A 162 15.65 1.45 -3.83
C PHE A 162 17.13 1.84 -4.02
N LYS A 163 17.63 2.86 -3.30
CA LYS A 163 19.03 3.29 -3.35
C LYS A 163 19.98 2.19 -2.87
N ASN A 164 19.63 1.48 -1.79
CA ASN A 164 20.40 0.35 -1.30
C ASN A 164 20.53 -0.77 -2.34
N LEU A 165 19.51 -0.97 -3.17
CA LEU A 165 19.49 -2.01 -4.19
C LEU A 165 20.18 -1.59 -5.49
N PHE A 166 19.92 -0.36 -5.97
CA PHE A 166 20.35 0.12 -7.29
C PHE A 166 21.49 1.14 -7.26
N GLY A 167 21.84 1.66 -6.08
CA GLY A 167 22.87 2.69 -5.91
C GLY A 167 22.32 4.12 -5.98
N ASP A 168 23.20 5.09 -5.77
CA ASP A 168 22.87 6.51 -5.63
C ASP A 168 22.93 7.32 -6.95
N ASP A 169 23.17 6.67 -8.09
CA ASP A 169 23.33 7.32 -9.39
C ASP A 169 22.00 7.64 -10.11
N PHE A 170 21.04 8.15 -9.32
CA PHE A 170 19.73 8.62 -9.78
C PHE A 170 19.45 10.02 -9.20
N ASP A 171 19.24 11.02 -10.05
CA ASP A 171 19.00 12.42 -9.64
C ASP A 171 17.51 12.78 -9.53
N ASN A 172 16.61 11.85 -9.88
CA ASN A 172 15.19 12.05 -10.11
C ASN A 172 14.29 11.27 -9.14
N LEU A 173 14.76 11.01 -7.93
CA LEU A 173 14.04 10.25 -6.90
C LEU A 173 13.16 11.17 -6.05
N GLN A 174 11.85 10.96 -6.06
CA GLN A 174 10.88 11.76 -5.32
C GLN A 174 10.03 10.93 -4.39
N VAL A 175 9.67 11.46 -3.22
CA VAL A 175 8.70 10.85 -2.32
C VAL A 175 7.35 11.56 -2.47
N LYS A 176 6.30 10.80 -2.73
CA LYS A 176 4.90 11.25 -2.77
C LYS A 176 4.05 10.28 -1.95
N TYR A 177 3.63 10.74 -0.80
CA TYR A 177 2.78 9.93 0.08
C TYR A 177 1.42 9.65 -0.54
N ASN A 178 0.90 8.46 -0.25
CA ASN A 178 -0.41 8.06 -0.76
C ASN A 178 -1.53 8.97 -0.24
N PRO A 179 -2.45 9.43 -1.10
CA PRO A 179 -3.66 10.10 -0.67
C PRO A 179 -4.59 9.11 0.04
N ILE A 180 -5.24 9.56 1.11
CA ILE A 180 -6.26 8.80 1.83
C ILE A 180 -7.45 9.73 2.06
N ILE A 181 -8.62 9.33 1.60
CA ILE A 181 -9.83 10.13 1.72
C ILE A 181 -10.44 9.88 3.10
N ALA A 182 -10.04 10.69 4.07
CA ALA A 182 -10.45 10.52 5.47
C ALA A 182 -11.99 10.57 5.63
N GLU A 183 -12.65 11.46 4.89
CA GLU A 183 -14.10 11.60 4.92
C GLU A 183 -14.83 10.33 4.48
N GLU A 184 -14.27 9.61 3.48
CA GLU A 184 -14.82 8.34 3.01
C GLU A 184 -14.61 7.23 4.06
N VAL A 185 -13.43 7.18 4.67
CA VAL A 185 -13.11 6.21 5.73
C VAL A 185 -14.07 6.38 6.90
N VAL A 186 -14.25 7.63 7.38
CA VAL A 186 -15.16 7.96 8.49
C VAL A 186 -16.60 7.64 8.12
N LYS A 187 -17.06 8.06 6.94
CA LYS A 187 -18.44 7.81 6.48
C LYS A 187 -18.77 6.31 6.42
N LYS A 188 -17.88 5.51 5.85
CA LYS A 188 -18.07 4.05 5.77
C LYS A 188 -17.99 3.37 7.15
N ALA A 189 -17.26 3.94 8.08
CA ALA A 189 -17.17 3.42 9.44
C ALA A 189 -18.45 3.62 10.27
N GLU A 190 -19.39 4.49 9.82
CA GLU A 190 -20.69 4.69 10.47
C GLU A 190 -21.70 3.56 10.17
N GLU A 191 -21.42 2.69 9.19
CA GLU A 191 -22.29 1.56 8.91
C GLU A 191 -22.31 0.56 10.09
N GLU A 192 -23.46 -0.04 10.33
CA GLU A 192 -23.62 -1.02 11.43
C GLU A 192 -22.87 -2.33 11.14
N VAL A 193 -22.33 -2.92 12.20
CA VAL A 193 -21.77 -4.28 12.21
C VAL A 193 -22.82 -5.24 12.74
N ASN A 194 -23.37 -6.10 11.86
CA ASN A 194 -24.51 -6.97 12.20
C ASN A 194 -24.16 -8.46 12.24
N ASP A 195 -22.92 -8.83 11.92
CA ASP A 195 -22.46 -10.21 11.77
C ASP A 195 -21.53 -10.67 12.90
N ILE A 196 -21.16 -9.78 13.79
CA ILE A 196 -20.35 -10.06 14.99
C ILE A 196 -20.57 -8.98 16.04
N GLU A 197 -20.60 -9.36 17.31
CA GLU A 197 -20.74 -8.43 18.44
C GLU A 197 -19.37 -8.08 19.04
N LYS A 198 -19.20 -6.80 19.40
CA LYS A 198 -18.02 -6.35 20.17
C LYS A 198 -18.06 -6.99 21.57
N PRO A 199 -16.94 -7.56 22.05
CA PRO A 199 -16.86 -8.09 23.41
C PRO A 199 -17.07 -6.98 24.45
N LYS A 200 -17.79 -7.27 25.53
CA LYS A 200 -18.10 -6.28 26.60
C LYS A 200 -17.02 -6.19 27.67
N ASP A 201 -16.38 -7.33 27.99
CA ASP A 201 -15.49 -7.46 29.15
C ASP A 201 -14.04 -7.71 28.75
N LYS A 202 -13.68 -7.41 27.50
CA LYS A 202 -12.34 -7.65 26.95
C LYS A 202 -11.94 -6.51 26.04
N MET A 203 -10.66 -6.18 26.00
CA MET A 203 -10.14 -5.26 25.00
C MET A 203 -10.25 -5.87 23.60
N LEU A 204 -10.80 -5.14 22.64
CA LEU A 204 -10.89 -5.57 21.26
C LEU A 204 -9.67 -5.08 20.48
N LEU A 205 -8.81 -6.02 20.10
CA LEU A 205 -7.70 -5.81 19.16
C LEU A 205 -8.22 -6.04 17.75
N VAL A 206 -7.86 -5.16 16.81
CA VAL A 206 -8.27 -5.31 15.41
C VAL A 206 -7.05 -5.18 14.50
N THR A 207 -7.00 -6.01 13.48
CA THR A 207 -6.02 -5.90 12.39
C THR A 207 -6.70 -6.17 11.05
N SER A 208 -6.15 -5.58 9.97
CA SER A 208 -6.72 -5.75 8.62
C SER A 208 -5.62 -5.86 7.58
N GLY A 209 -5.76 -6.80 6.64
CA GLY A 209 -4.83 -6.96 5.54
C GLY A 209 -4.92 -8.32 4.87
N ARG A 210 -4.22 -8.49 3.75
CA ARG A 210 -4.12 -9.79 3.08
C ARG A 210 -3.48 -10.83 4.00
N LEU A 211 -4.03 -12.03 4.06
CA LEU A 211 -3.45 -13.13 4.84
C LEU A 211 -2.26 -13.75 4.07
N VAL A 212 -1.12 -13.08 4.19
CA VAL A 212 0.16 -13.46 3.57
C VAL A 212 1.29 -13.34 4.59
N SER A 213 2.39 -14.07 4.39
CA SER A 213 3.52 -14.11 5.36
C SER A 213 4.11 -12.74 5.68
N GLN A 214 4.08 -11.81 4.72
CA GLN A 214 4.56 -10.43 4.88
C GLN A 214 3.82 -9.68 6.00
N LYS A 215 2.55 -10.00 6.26
CA LYS A 215 1.72 -9.35 7.30
C LYS A 215 2.02 -9.83 8.72
N GLY A 216 2.84 -10.87 8.89
CA GLY A 216 3.32 -11.32 10.19
C GLY A 216 2.24 -11.88 11.13
N TYR A 217 1.09 -12.32 10.59
CA TYR A 217 0.03 -12.86 11.43
C TYR A 217 0.43 -14.11 12.21
N GLU A 218 1.39 -14.89 11.71
CA GLU A 218 1.94 -16.03 12.46
C GLU A 218 2.60 -15.55 13.77
N SER A 219 3.47 -14.53 13.69
CA SER A 219 4.08 -13.93 14.89
C SER A 219 3.05 -13.30 15.82
N LEU A 220 1.96 -12.72 15.28
CA LEU A 220 0.86 -12.21 16.10
C LEU A 220 0.13 -13.33 16.85
N LEU A 221 -0.12 -14.48 16.21
CA LEU A 221 -0.76 -15.63 16.87
C LEU A 221 0.15 -16.25 17.93
N GLU A 222 1.48 -16.27 17.73
CA GLU A 222 2.44 -16.68 18.77
C GLU A 222 2.38 -15.72 19.98
N ALA A 223 2.33 -14.42 19.74
CA ALA A 223 2.16 -13.42 20.80
C ALA A 223 0.81 -13.64 21.54
N CYS A 224 -0.28 -13.91 20.80
CA CYS A 224 -1.59 -14.23 21.38
C CYS A 224 -1.54 -15.47 22.28
N ASN A 225 -0.79 -16.51 21.89
CA ASN A 225 -0.61 -17.71 22.72
C ASN A 225 0.08 -17.37 24.07
N LYS A 226 1.09 -16.48 24.06
CA LYS A 226 1.77 -16.03 25.28
C LYS A 226 0.83 -15.18 26.16
N LEU A 227 0.06 -14.25 25.55
CA LEU A 227 -0.94 -13.45 26.26
C LEU A 227 -2.00 -14.31 26.95
N ASN A 228 -2.47 -15.38 26.29
CA ASN A 228 -3.44 -16.32 26.89
C ASN A 228 -2.86 -17.08 28.06
N LYS A 229 -1.58 -17.48 28.02
CA LYS A 229 -0.87 -18.11 29.15
C LYS A 229 -0.77 -17.17 30.35
N ASP A 230 -0.66 -15.86 30.10
CA ASP A 230 -0.64 -14.83 31.14
C ASP A 230 -2.04 -14.40 31.59
N ASN A 231 -3.10 -15.05 31.08
CA ASN A 231 -4.51 -14.75 31.39
C ASN A 231 -4.92 -13.30 31.06
N ILE A 232 -4.30 -12.67 30.07
CA ILE A 232 -4.65 -11.33 29.59
C ILE A 232 -6.01 -11.41 28.86
N LYS A 233 -6.93 -10.49 29.21
CA LYS A 233 -8.29 -10.46 28.67
C LYS A 233 -8.37 -9.60 27.42
N TYR A 234 -8.43 -10.20 26.25
CA TYR A 234 -8.63 -9.54 24.97
C TYR A 234 -9.41 -10.44 24.00
N GLU A 235 -9.88 -9.87 22.91
CA GLU A 235 -10.32 -10.56 21.71
C GLU A 235 -9.60 -9.95 20.51
N LEU A 236 -9.22 -10.75 19.52
CA LEU A 236 -8.56 -10.29 18.30
C LEU A 236 -9.41 -10.58 17.08
N TRP A 237 -9.72 -9.53 16.31
CA TRP A 237 -10.36 -9.65 14.99
C TRP A 237 -9.32 -9.44 13.88
N ILE A 238 -9.22 -10.42 12.99
CA ILE A 238 -8.35 -10.37 11.80
C ILE A 238 -9.24 -10.30 10.58
N LEU A 239 -9.22 -9.15 9.88
CA LEU A 239 -9.96 -8.93 8.66
C LEU A 239 -9.08 -9.14 7.44
N GLY A 240 -9.56 -9.93 6.49
CA GLY A 240 -8.88 -10.19 5.23
C GLY A 240 -8.88 -11.64 4.81
N GLU A 241 -8.37 -11.88 3.61
CA GLU A 241 -8.22 -13.21 3.02
C GLU A 241 -6.83 -13.36 2.41
N GLY A 242 -6.41 -14.61 2.18
CA GLY A 242 -5.15 -14.90 1.53
C GLY A 242 -4.70 -16.34 1.69
N TRP A 243 -3.63 -16.67 0.97
CA TRP A 243 -3.13 -18.04 0.91
C TRP A 243 -2.60 -18.59 2.26
N ALA A 244 -2.26 -17.71 3.21
CA ALA A 244 -1.79 -18.11 4.55
C ALA A 244 -2.95 -18.54 5.48
N ARG A 245 -4.23 -18.32 5.11
CA ARG A 245 -5.39 -18.65 5.96
C ARG A 245 -5.34 -20.06 6.56
N PRO A 246 -5.10 -21.15 5.80
CA PRO A 246 -5.07 -22.49 6.36
C PRO A 246 -4.01 -22.66 7.47
N LYS A 247 -2.85 -22.01 7.29
CA LYS A 247 -1.78 -22.03 8.29
C LYS A 247 -2.17 -21.27 9.57
N LEU A 248 -2.86 -20.15 9.42
CA LEU A 248 -3.34 -19.39 10.58
C LEU A 248 -4.42 -20.16 11.34
N GLU A 249 -5.34 -20.83 10.66
CA GLU A 249 -6.34 -21.70 11.26
C GLU A 249 -5.69 -22.90 12.01
N GLU A 250 -4.64 -23.49 11.44
CA GLU A 250 -3.84 -24.53 12.12
C GLU A 250 -3.23 -23.99 13.43
N LEU A 251 -2.64 -22.78 13.42
CA LEU A 251 -2.04 -22.17 14.62
C LEU A 251 -3.09 -21.81 15.68
N ILE A 252 -4.25 -21.27 15.27
CA ILE A 252 -5.37 -20.98 16.17
C ILE A 252 -5.82 -22.25 16.90
N ASN A 253 -5.98 -23.35 16.15
CA ASN A 253 -6.36 -24.65 16.74
C ASN A 253 -5.25 -25.20 17.64
N LYS A 254 -3.99 -25.19 17.19
CA LYS A 254 -2.84 -25.68 17.94
C LYS A 254 -2.69 -25.00 19.31
N TYR A 255 -2.92 -23.69 19.36
CA TYR A 255 -2.79 -22.90 20.58
C TYR A 255 -4.12 -22.68 21.32
N SER A 256 -5.22 -23.28 20.83
CA SER A 256 -6.56 -23.13 21.42
C SER A 256 -7.00 -21.67 21.60
N LEU A 257 -6.74 -20.82 20.59
CA LEU A 257 -6.99 -19.39 20.63
C LEU A 257 -8.47 -19.06 20.34
N SER A 258 -9.38 -19.41 21.25
CA SER A 258 -10.83 -19.18 21.10
C SER A 258 -11.21 -17.67 21.05
N ASN A 259 -10.32 -16.81 21.48
CA ASN A 259 -10.45 -15.34 21.49
C ASN A 259 -9.89 -14.68 20.20
N VAL A 260 -9.44 -15.45 19.20
CA VAL A 260 -8.99 -14.96 17.90
C VAL A 260 -9.99 -15.34 16.82
N LYS A 261 -10.46 -14.36 16.03
CA LYS A 261 -11.47 -14.55 14.99
C LYS A 261 -10.95 -14.10 13.62
N LEU A 262 -10.89 -15.03 12.66
CA LEU A 262 -10.62 -14.72 11.24
C LEU A 262 -11.93 -14.36 10.56
N LEU A 263 -12.20 -13.06 10.39
CA LEU A 263 -13.48 -12.55 9.87
C LEU A 263 -13.62 -12.61 8.35
N GLY A 264 -12.55 -13.02 7.64
CA GLY A 264 -12.54 -13.07 6.19
C GLY A 264 -12.45 -11.69 5.52
N PHE A 265 -12.59 -11.67 4.21
CA PHE A 265 -12.63 -10.42 3.45
C PHE A 265 -13.91 -9.64 3.77
N LYS A 266 -13.75 -8.37 4.07
CA LYS A 266 -14.85 -7.43 4.26
C LYS A 266 -14.76 -6.31 3.22
N GLU A 267 -15.83 -6.09 2.45
CA GLU A 267 -15.89 -5.01 1.46
C GLU A 267 -15.75 -3.64 2.14
N ASN A 268 -16.37 -3.47 3.31
CA ASN A 268 -16.18 -2.32 4.19
C ASN A 268 -15.50 -2.77 5.50
N PRO A 269 -14.16 -2.71 5.60
CA PRO A 269 -13.46 -3.07 6.83
C PRO A 269 -13.56 -1.98 7.92
N TYR A 270 -13.86 -0.73 7.55
CA TYR A 270 -13.77 0.42 8.44
C TYR A 270 -14.75 0.34 9.61
N LYS A 271 -15.96 -0.16 9.39
CA LYS A 271 -16.96 -0.35 10.45
C LYS A 271 -16.51 -1.36 11.53
N TYR A 272 -15.71 -2.36 11.15
CA TYR A 272 -15.11 -3.31 12.09
C TYR A 272 -13.92 -2.70 12.81
N ILE A 273 -13.02 -2.00 12.06
CA ILE A 273 -11.84 -1.34 12.63
C ILE A 273 -12.29 -0.32 13.69
N LYS A 274 -13.33 0.48 13.42
CA LYS A 274 -13.88 1.47 14.36
C LYS A 274 -14.34 0.85 15.68
N GLN A 275 -14.75 -0.43 15.71
CA GLN A 275 -15.13 -1.12 16.95
C GLN A 275 -13.93 -1.40 17.85
N GLY A 276 -12.72 -1.44 17.30
CA GLY A 276 -11.50 -1.77 18.02
C GLY A 276 -11.16 -0.77 19.13
N ASP A 277 -10.49 -1.27 20.14
CA ASP A 277 -9.90 -0.45 21.21
C ASP A 277 -8.42 -0.18 20.91
N LEU A 278 -7.77 -1.08 20.13
CA LEU A 278 -6.38 -1.00 19.68
C LEU A 278 -6.24 -1.62 18.29
N PHE A 279 -5.56 -0.92 17.38
CA PHE A 279 -5.17 -1.47 16.08
C PHE A 279 -3.78 -2.09 16.16
N VAL A 280 -3.63 -3.32 15.67
CA VAL A 280 -2.37 -4.07 15.68
C VAL A 280 -1.83 -4.25 14.26
N CYS A 281 -0.61 -3.80 14.02
CA CYS A 281 0.12 -4.07 12.79
C CYS A 281 1.34 -4.93 13.10
N SER A 282 1.31 -6.19 12.67
CA SER A 282 2.39 -7.17 12.87
C SER A 282 3.25 -7.39 11.65
N SER A 283 3.19 -6.48 10.67
CA SER A 283 3.83 -6.64 9.37
C SER A 283 5.34 -6.75 9.46
N LYS A 284 5.92 -7.66 8.68
CA LYS A 284 7.37 -7.81 8.54
C LYS A 284 7.98 -6.76 7.64
N ASN A 285 7.21 -6.32 6.64
CA ASN A 285 7.60 -5.30 5.67
C ASN A 285 6.37 -4.60 5.06
N GLU A 286 6.43 -3.28 4.92
CA GLU A 286 5.41 -2.43 4.32
C GLU A 286 6.07 -1.26 3.60
N GLY A 287 5.60 -0.91 2.41
CA GLY A 287 6.03 0.33 1.76
C GLY A 287 5.36 1.57 2.35
N PHE A 288 4.03 1.49 2.52
CA PHE A 288 3.20 2.49 3.19
C PHE A 288 1.96 1.77 3.74
N SER A 289 1.78 1.71 5.04
CA SER A 289 0.70 0.95 5.64
C SER A 289 -0.62 1.73 5.66
N LEU A 290 -1.43 1.60 4.60
CA LEU A 290 -2.74 2.26 4.51
C LEU A 290 -3.63 1.95 5.70
N VAL A 291 -3.62 0.71 6.16
CA VAL A 291 -4.49 0.27 7.27
C VAL A 291 -4.13 0.93 8.61
N ILE A 292 -2.86 1.28 8.84
CA ILE A 292 -2.44 2.10 9.99
C ILE A 292 -3.04 3.49 9.86
N ALA A 293 -2.89 4.12 8.71
CA ALA A 293 -3.45 5.45 8.49
C ALA A 293 -4.99 5.46 8.62
N GLU A 294 -5.67 4.45 8.09
CA GLU A 294 -7.11 4.26 8.23
C GLU A 294 -7.53 4.07 9.70
N ALA A 295 -6.79 3.28 10.49
CA ALA A 295 -7.02 3.12 11.91
C ALA A 295 -6.83 4.43 12.69
N MET A 296 -5.79 5.21 12.37
CA MET A 296 -5.55 6.52 12.99
C MET A 296 -6.64 7.53 12.65
N ILE A 297 -7.12 7.56 11.40
CA ILE A 297 -8.26 8.39 10.97
C ILE A 297 -9.51 8.04 11.76
N LEU A 298 -9.70 6.76 12.11
CA LEU A 298 -10.80 6.29 12.95
C LEU A 298 -10.56 6.51 14.46
N GLY A 299 -9.44 7.12 14.83
CA GLY A 299 -9.11 7.50 16.21
C GLY A 299 -8.62 6.34 17.07
N LEU A 300 -8.18 5.21 16.47
CA LEU A 300 -7.63 4.11 17.24
C LEU A 300 -6.16 4.37 17.60
N PRO A 301 -5.73 4.02 18.82
CA PRO A 301 -4.32 3.87 19.12
C PRO A 301 -3.76 2.70 18.29
N VAL A 302 -2.50 2.81 17.89
CA VAL A 302 -1.82 1.82 17.04
C VAL A 302 -0.61 1.26 17.75
N ILE A 303 -0.48 -0.08 17.77
CA ILE A 303 0.79 -0.78 18.02
C ILE A 303 1.28 -1.39 16.71
N SER A 304 2.56 -1.23 16.40
CA SER A 304 3.15 -1.73 15.17
C SER A 304 4.54 -2.31 15.39
N THR A 305 4.84 -3.38 14.67
CA THR A 305 6.22 -3.83 14.48
C THR A 305 7.04 -2.77 13.75
N ASN A 306 8.32 -2.67 14.12
CA ASN A 306 9.30 -1.79 13.49
C ASN A 306 9.62 -2.28 12.08
N CYS A 307 8.99 -1.68 11.09
CA CYS A 307 9.28 -1.90 9.66
C CYS A 307 9.04 -0.62 8.85
N SER A 308 9.55 -0.59 7.63
CA SER A 308 9.77 0.62 6.81
C SER A 308 8.58 1.61 6.80
N GLY A 309 7.44 1.23 6.28
CA GLY A 309 6.28 2.12 6.13
C GLY A 309 5.66 2.57 7.47
N PRO A 310 5.38 1.66 8.42
CA PRO A 310 4.91 2.01 9.76
C PRO A 310 5.82 2.99 10.50
N ASN A 311 7.14 2.85 10.41
CA ASN A 311 8.08 3.76 11.04
C ASN A 311 7.84 5.21 10.62
N GLU A 312 7.67 5.44 9.34
CA GLU A 312 7.47 6.77 8.80
C GLU A 312 6.07 7.32 9.11
N LEU A 313 5.04 6.48 9.03
CA LEU A 313 3.68 6.88 9.38
C LEU A 313 3.53 7.25 10.85
N LEU A 314 4.14 6.47 11.73
CA LEU A 314 4.10 6.67 13.17
C LEU A 314 5.20 7.60 13.69
N ASN A 315 6.00 8.18 12.77
CA ASN A 315 7.15 9.04 13.07
C ASN A 315 8.03 8.43 14.16
N PHE A 316 8.54 7.22 13.89
CA PHE A 316 9.44 6.48 14.77
C PHE A 316 8.93 6.31 16.22
N GLY A 317 7.63 6.10 16.39
CA GLY A 317 6.99 5.85 17.68
C GLY A 317 6.32 7.07 18.32
N GLN A 318 6.40 8.26 17.72
CA GLN A 318 5.76 9.46 18.25
C GLN A 318 4.22 9.36 18.21
N PHE A 319 3.65 8.76 17.15
CA PHE A 319 2.21 8.71 16.91
C PHE A 319 1.60 7.31 17.06
N GLY A 320 2.39 6.32 17.44
CA GLY A 320 1.94 4.96 17.73
C GLY A 320 3.02 4.18 18.44
N TYR A 321 2.64 3.12 19.13
CA TYR A 321 3.57 2.32 19.90
C TYR A 321 4.34 1.37 18.98
N MET A 322 5.66 1.58 18.86
CA MET A 322 6.54 0.76 18.05
C MET A 322 7.24 -0.30 18.88
N VAL A 323 7.29 -1.52 18.36
CA VAL A 323 8.01 -2.65 18.97
C VAL A 323 8.96 -3.28 17.94
N GLU A 324 10.01 -3.95 18.38
CA GLU A 324 10.92 -4.66 17.50
C GLU A 324 10.18 -5.72 16.67
N ASN A 325 10.67 -5.98 15.45
CA ASN A 325 10.00 -6.86 14.48
C ASN A 325 10.29 -8.34 14.78
N ASN A 326 9.84 -8.78 15.94
CA ASN A 326 9.88 -10.17 16.37
C ASN A 326 8.69 -10.50 17.29
N GLU A 327 8.43 -11.77 17.50
CA GLU A 327 7.28 -12.24 18.27
C GLU A 327 7.33 -11.88 19.75
N GLU A 328 8.53 -11.88 20.36
CA GLU A 328 8.72 -11.56 21.77
C GLU A 328 8.39 -10.10 22.04
N ALA A 329 8.98 -9.20 21.26
CA ALA A 329 8.72 -7.76 21.40
C ALA A 329 7.25 -7.40 21.12
N LEU A 330 6.60 -8.11 20.19
CA LEU A 330 5.18 -7.93 19.92
C LEU A 330 4.32 -8.39 21.10
N TYR A 331 4.65 -9.54 21.73
CA TYR A 331 3.97 -10.02 22.93
C TYR A 331 4.14 -9.06 24.10
N GLU A 332 5.36 -8.65 24.42
CA GLU A 332 5.62 -7.71 25.52
C GLU A 332 4.95 -6.36 25.31
N GLY A 333 5.01 -5.83 24.08
CA GLY A 333 4.35 -4.59 23.73
C GLY A 333 2.82 -4.66 23.82
N LEU A 334 2.22 -5.75 23.37
CA LEU A 334 0.77 -5.97 23.51
C LEU A 334 0.39 -6.11 25.00
N LYS A 335 1.14 -6.90 25.78
CA LYS A 335 0.92 -7.06 27.21
C LYS A 335 1.00 -5.72 27.95
N GLU A 336 1.99 -4.91 27.63
CA GLU A 336 2.16 -3.59 28.24
C GLU A 336 0.98 -2.65 27.90
N ILE A 337 0.63 -2.49 26.62
CA ILE A 337 -0.37 -1.52 26.22
C ILE A 337 -1.79 -1.95 26.64
N ILE A 338 -2.09 -3.25 26.68
CA ILE A 338 -3.37 -3.77 27.14
C ILE A 338 -3.59 -3.49 28.66
N ASN A 339 -2.52 -3.55 29.45
CA ASN A 339 -2.59 -3.34 30.89
C ASN A 339 -2.29 -1.88 31.31
N ASN A 340 -2.14 -0.95 30.37
CA ASN A 340 -1.78 0.43 30.66
C ASN A 340 -2.73 1.42 29.96
N ASP A 341 -3.81 1.77 30.67
CA ASP A 341 -4.84 2.71 30.19
C ASP A 341 -4.27 4.09 29.84
N GLU A 342 -3.25 4.57 30.57
CA GLU A 342 -2.64 5.88 30.31
C GLU A 342 -1.89 5.86 28.96
N LYS A 343 -1.13 4.80 28.72
CA LYS A 343 -0.41 4.59 27.46
C LYS A 343 -1.40 4.45 26.28
N LEU A 344 -2.48 3.71 26.47
CA LEU A 344 -3.54 3.57 25.47
C LEU A 344 -4.18 4.93 25.13
N LYS A 345 -4.57 5.72 26.15
CA LYS A 345 -5.12 7.07 25.98
C LYS A 345 -4.11 8.02 25.33
N TYR A 346 -2.84 7.95 25.71
CA TYR A 346 -1.77 8.74 25.08
C TYR A 346 -1.71 8.49 23.58
N TYR A 347 -1.59 7.23 23.15
CA TYR A 347 -1.50 6.92 21.73
C TYR A 347 -2.81 7.15 20.97
N LYS A 348 -3.95 7.03 21.62
CA LYS A 348 -5.24 7.45 21.03
C LYS A 348 -5.25 8.94 20.68
N LYS A 349 -4.78 9.79 21.60
CA LYS A 349 -4.61 11.23 21.33
C LYS A 349 -3.61 11.47 20.20
N LYS A 350 -2.47 10.77 20.22
CA LYS A 350 -1.43 10.89 19.20
C LYS A 350 -1.91 10.48 17.79
N SER A 351 -2.74 9.45 17.68
CA SER A 351 -3.37 9.08 16.42
C SER A 351 -4.19 10.23 15.84
N SER A 352 -5.01 10.90 16.68
CA SER A 352 -5.82 12.04 16.24
C SER A 352 -4.95 13.24 15.80
N GLU A 353 -3.82 13.50 16.46
CA GLU A 353 -2.87 14.57 16.08
C GLU A 353 -2.23 14.31 14.71
N ARG A 354 -2.13 13.06 14.26
CA ARG A 354 -1.50 12.69 12.98
C ARG A 354 -2.42 12.77 11.77
N VAL A 355 -3.75 12.90 11.95
CA VAL A 355 -4.77 12.83 10.88
C VAL A 355 -4.52 13.84 9.77
N ASP A 356 -4.09 15.07 10.08
CA ASP A 356 -3.80 16.11 9.08
C ASP A 356 -2.68 15.72 8.12
N PHE A 357 -1.76 14.85 8.54
CA PHE A 357 -0.73 14.29 7.67
C PHE A 357 -1.31 13.55 6.46
N PHE A 358 -2.51 12.98 6.60
CA PHE A 358 -3.17 12.19 5.56
C PHE A 358 -4.06 13.02 4.62
N ASN A 359 -4.07 14.37 4.72
CA ASN A 359 -4.92 15.24 3.92
C ASN A 359 -4.75 14.97 2.42
N TYR A 360 -5.76 14.34 1.80
CA TYR A 360 -5.69 13.88 0.42
C TYR A 360 -5.56 15.01 -0.60
N LYS A 361 -6.16 16.20 -0.35
CA LYS A 361 -6.10 17.34 -1.28
C LYS A 361 -4.67 17.83 -1.44
N ASN A 362 -3.93 17.94 -0.33
CA ASN A 362 -2.53 18.31 -0.35
C ASN A 362 -1.68 17.26 -1.07
N ARG A 363 -1.96 15.96 -0.85
CA ARG A 363 -1.25 14.85 -1.49
C ARG A 363 -1.50 14.80 -2.99
N ILE A 364 -2.75 14.96 -3.43
CA ILE A 364 -3.09 14.98 -4.86
C ILE A 364 -2.46 16.20 -5.53
N SER A 365 -2.56 17.39 -4.93
CA SER A 365 -1.91 18.59 -5.45
C SER A 365 -0.39 18.42 -5.59
N ASP A 366 0.26 17.78 -4.61
CA ASP A 366 1.69 17.49 -4.65
C ASP A 366 2.06 16.47 -5.74
N ILE A 367 1.20 15.47 -5.99
CA ILE A 367 1.34 14.53 -7.10
C ILE A 367 1.14 15.25 -8.45
N GLU A 368 0.12 16.09 -8.58
CA GLU A 368 -0.16 16.84 -9.82
C GLU A 368 0.97 17.78 -10.23
N ARG A 369 1.79 18.25 -9.28
CA ARG A 369 2.99 19.04 -9.60
C ARG A 369 3.99 18.28 -10.47
N LEU A 370 4.05 16.93 -10.36
CA LEU A 370 4.88 16.08 -11.23
C LEU A 370 4.51 16.22 -12.71
N PHE A 371 3.27 16.61 -12.99
CA PHE A 371 2.73 16.68 -14.35
C PHE A 371 2.96 18.05 -15.01
N ASN A 372 3.49 19.05 -14.28
CA ASN A 372 3.81 20.37 -14.78
C ASN A 372 5.30 20.48 -15.08
N ASP A 373 5.65 21.09 -16.20
CA ASP A 373 7.04 21.20 -16.68
C ASP A 373 7.90 22.18 -15.88
N ASP A 374 7.27 23.06 -15.08
CA ASP A 374 7.93 24.13 -14.32
C ASP A 374 8.69 23.67 -13.06
N TYR A 375 8.64 22.36 -12.75
CA TYR A 375 9.18 21.82 -11.49
C TYR A 375 10.72 21.72 -11.43
N GLN A 376 11.42 21.87 -12.56
CA GLN A 376 12.90 21.81 -12.58
C GLN A 376 13.56 23.10 -12.08
N THR A 377 12.88 24.24 -12.08
CA THR A 377 13.44 25.53 -11.71
C THR A 377 13.37 25.87 -10.22
N GLU A 378 12.40 25.34 -9.48
CA GLU A 378 12.26 25.67 -8.04
C GLU A 378 13.20 24.87 -7.11
N ASN A 379 13.58 23.65 -7.47
CA ASN A 379 14.53 22.86 -6.67
C ASN A 379 15.99 23.34 -6.76
N GLN A 380 16.35 24.14 -7.74
CA GLN A 380 17.66 24.77 -7.78
C GLN A 380 17.75 26.04 -6.90
N CYS A 381 16.65 26.71 -6.60
CA CYS A 381 16.64 27.88 -5.73
C CYS A 381 16.64 27.59 -4.23
N CYS A 382 16.11 26.43 -3.79
CA CYS A 382 16.05 26.08 -2.36
C CYS A 382 17.34 25.49 -1.78
N ASN A 383 18.29 25.06 -2.61
CA ASN A 383 19.60 24.56 -2.13
C ASN A 383 20.66 25.61 -1.94
N THR A 384 20.34 26.92 -2.13
CA THR A 384 21.27 28.04 -1.91
C THR A 384 20.95 28.87 -0.67
N CYS A 385 19.94 28.48 0.13
CA CYS A 385 19.60 29.11 1.42
C CYS A 385 19.41 28.05 2.51
N LEU A 386 20.53 27.44 2.95
CA LEU A 386 20.72 26.88 4.29
C LEU A 386 22.20 26.95 4.63
#